data_34d322ffe9c0dd61a40ed7fe9d3177dd
#
_entry.id   34d322ffe9c0dd61a40ed7fe9d3177dd
#
_cell.length_a   1.000
_cell.length_b   1.000
_cell.length_c   1.000
_cell.angle_alpha   90.00
_cell.angle_beta   90.00
_cell.angle_gamma   90.00
#
_symmetry.space_group_name_H-M   'P 1'
#
loop_
_entity.id
_entity.type
_entity.pdbx_description
1 polymer ?
#
loop_
_entity_poly.entity_id
_entity_poly.type
_entity_poly.pdbx_seq_one_letter_code
_entity_poly.pdbx_strand_id
1 'polypeptide(L)'
;MGEYFKQLRLHAFTMDLGSYVNSLRDIGLLKVVNSPMSVEFDIPLVAHRFTGTGPALLFNSIKGYPGFRAVANILDTRVKLMRALDVGSIEEAYVKLLEAEANPLEPSEVNDTPLVKLPQVDLRTLPIPRFFEREPGPCLTSGVVLGLGDYVNASFHRLTVIDKDKFVIRLVPRHLYRIFNENRAKGHDTPIAIVWGAHPAFLLAAASSPPYGVSELAVANRIMNGGLRVFRLGNGVPAPVDAEVVMEGYILKDAEHDEGPCVDVMGTYDTVRRQPVVKVTAIYVKPNPLVHVLVAGDAESSILMGFEKEVKIWNAVRAVADVKAVRLTRGGGGWLHAVIAIRKAVEGEGKNAILAALAAHPSLKHVIVVDDDIDIDDPYEVEWAIATRFRADEDLVIINNVRGSSLDPAAIDQSIGLTTKMGIDATKPLNREQWRFERARIPVRINIDEVKLE
;
A
#
# COMPACT_ATOMS: atom_id res chain seq x y z
N MET A 1 -19.43 -13.41 9.98
CA MET A 1 -18.72 -12.13 9.74
C MET A 1 -19.53 -10.89 10.09
N GLY A 2 -20.81 -10.77 9.73
CA GLY A 2 -21.61 -9.54 9.95
C GLY A 2 -21.81 -9.09 11.41
N GLU A 3 -21.91 -10.01 12.38
CA GLU A 3 -22.02 -9.65 13.81
C GLU A 3 -20.69 -9.21 14.44
N TYR A 4 -19.56 -9.76 13.97
CA TYR A 4 -18.23 -9.37 14.40
C TYR A 4 -17.91 -7.91 14.06
N PHE A 5 -18.37 -7.43 12.89
CA PHE A 5 -18.21 -6.04 12.45
C PHE A 5 -19.11 -5.03 13.15
N LYS A 6 -20.29 -5.45 13.67
CA LYS A 6 -21.15 -4.56 14.47
C LYS A 6 -20.53 -4.18 15.82
N GLN A 7 -19.72 -5.05 16.43
CA GLN A 7 -18.98 -4.74 17.67
C GLN A 7 -17.78 -3.80 17.44
N LEU A 8 -17.25 -3.69 16.20
CA LEU A 8 -16.11 -2.84 15.88
C LEU A 8 -16.43 -1.33 15.82
N ARG A 9 -17.72 -0.94 15.69
CA ARG A 9 -18.16 0.47 15.57
C ARG A 9 -18.16 1.27 16.88
N LEU A 10 -17.77 0.70 18.00
CA LEU A 10 -17.88 1.36 19.32
C LEU A 10 -16.59 2.06 19.82
N HIS A 11 -15.54 2.14 19.00
CA HIS A 11 -14.30 2.78 19.42
C HIS A 11 -14.09 4.11 18.67
N ALA A 12 -13.66 5.14 19.40
CA ALA A 12 -13.26 6.41 18.81
C ALA A 12 -12.16 6.19 17.78
N PHE A 13 -12.21 6.92 16.65
CA PHE A 13 -11.17 6.85 15.59
C PHE A 13 -9.81 7.17 16.22
N THR A 14 -8.86 6.28 16.08
CA THR A 14 -7.51 6.45 16.62
C THR A 14 -6.70 7.36 15.70
N MET A 15 -5.80 8.20 16.25
CA MET A 15 -5.06 9.21 15.48
C MET A 15 -3.59 8.86 15.29
N ASP A 16 -3.00 8.02 16.12
CA ASP A 16 -1.60 7.63 16.08
C ASP A 16 -1.42 6.12 15.85
N LEU A 17 -0.19 5.73 15.47
CA LEU A 17 0.16 4.34 15.20
C LEU A 17 -0.02 3.45 16.45
N GLY A 18 0.38 3.95 17.62
CA GLY A 18 0.29 3.17 18.88
C GLY A 18 -1.15 2.83 19.24
N SER A 19 -2.06 3.79 19.14
CA SER A 19 -3.49 3.60 19.38
C SER A 19 -4.12 2.62 18.38
N TYR A 20 -3.73 2.72 17.11
CA TYR A 20 -4.17 1.74 16.09
C TYR A 20 -3.68 0.33 16.42
N VAL A 21 -2.40 0.16 16.75
CA VAL A 21 -1.82 -1.16 17.12
C VAL A 21 -2.52 -1.74 18.38
N ASN A 22 -2.85 -0.90 19.35
CA ASN A 22 -3.64 -1.34 20.51
C ASN A 22 -5.05 -1.80 20.09
N SER A 23 -5.70 -1.12 19.16
CA SER A 23 -6.99 -1.54 18.63
C SER A 23 -6.96 -2.90 17.93
N LEU A 24 -5.82 -3.29 17.33
CA LEU A 24 -5.60 -4.64 16.79
C LEU A 24 -5.44 -5.69 17.91
N ARG A 25 -4.83 -5.31 19.05
CA ARG A 25 -4.74 -6.17 20.24
C ARG A 25 -6.12 -6.51 20.77
N ASP A 26 -7.02 -5.51 20.88
CA ASP A 26 -8.36 -5.67 21.42
C ASP A 26 -9.21 -6.66 20.64
N ILE A 27 -8.92 -6.86 19.34
CA ILE A 27 -9.59 -7.83 18.47
C ILE A 27 -8.76 -9.10 18.20
N GLY A 28 -7.69 -9.33 18.97
CA GLY A 28 -6.85 -10.53 18.84
C GLY A 28 -5.92 -10.57 17.60
N LEU A 29 -5.78 -9.46 16.88
CA LEU A 29 -4.96 -9.35 15.68
C LEU A 29 -3.56 -8.74 15.94
N LEU A 30 -3.02 -8.88 17.15
CA LEU A 30 -1.67 -8.49 17.50
C LEU A 30 -0.94 -9.60 18.25
N LYS A 31 0.28 -9.91 17.83
CA LYS A 31 1.21 -10.74 18.59
C LYS A 31 2.45 -9.93 18.98
N VAL A 32 2.99 -10.23 20.17
CA VAL A 32 4.13 -9.54 20.74
C VAL A 32 5.36 -10.44 20.70
N VAL A 33 6.45 -9.91 20.17
CA VAL A 33 7.78 -10.54 20.18
C VAL A 33 8.61 -9.86 21.25
N ASN A 34 8.89 -10.55 22.35
CA ASN A 34 9.64 -10.02 23.48
C ASN A 34 11.17 -10.25 23.37
N SER A 35 11.59 -11.25 22.59
CA SER A 35 13.01 -11.48 22.35
C SER A 35 13.63 -10.32 21.58
N PRO A 36 14.79 -9.79 22.01
CA PRO A 36 15.50 -8.75 21.26
C PRO A 36 15.87 -9.24 19.86
N MET A 37 15.45 -8.49 18.82
CA MET A 37 15.64 -8.83 17.41
C MET A 37 16.49 -7.77 16.71
N SER A 38 17.30 -8.19 15.72
CA SER A 38 18.02 -7.26 14.85
C SER A 38 17.09 -6.66 13.79
N VAL A 39 17.28 -5.38 13.46
CA VAL A 39 16.62 -4.76 12.29
C VAL A 39 17.26 -5.22 10.98
N GLU A 40 18.49 -5.73 11.02
CA GLU A 40 19.14 -6.33 9.88
C GLU A 40 18.71 -7.80 9.80
N PHE A 41 17.84 -8.11 8.85
CA PHE A 41 17.30 -9.42 8.47
C PHE A 41 16.35 -10.09 9.49
N ASP A 42 16.58 -10.02 10.83
CA ASP A 42 15.77 -10.80 11.79
C ASP A 42 14.30 -10.32 11.83
N ILE A 43 14.07 -9.02 12.09
CA ILE A 43 12.71 -8.45 12.09
C ILE A 43 12.04 -8.60 10.72
N PRO A 44 12.69 -8.26 9.58
CA PRO A 44 12.17 -8.53 8.24
C PRO A 44 11.79 -9.99 8.00
N LEU A 45 12.63 -10.95 8.39
CA LEU A 45 12.39 -12.38 8.21
C LEU A 45 11.13 -12.83 8.99
N VAL A 46 11.01 -12.40 10.25
CA VAL A 46 9.83 -12.74 11.08
C VAL A 46 8.58 -12.08 10.50
N ALA A 47 8.64 -10.81 10.08
CA ALA A 47 7.53 -10.12 9.43
C ALA A 47 7.09 -10.85 8.16
N HIS A 48 8.03 -11.21 7.29
CA HIS A 48 7.79 -11.98 6.06
C HIS A 48 7.12 -13.34 6.34
N ARG A 49 7.57 -14.07 7.37
CA ARG A 49 7.01 -15.38 7.72
C ARG A 49 5.54 -15.33 8.11
N PHE A 50 5.09 -14.23 8.70
CA PHE A 50 3.70 -14.05 9.18
C PHE A 50 2.85 -13.15 8.27
N THR A 51 3.37 -12.68 7.16
CA THR A 51 2.65 -11.78 6.25
C THR A 51 1.38 -12.42 5.68
N GLY A 52 0.27 -11.71 5.73
CA GLY A 52 -1.04 -12.15 5.21
C GLY A 52 -1.71 -13.26 6.02
N THR A 53 -1.20 -13.64 7.19
CA THR A 53 -1.72 -14.76 8.00
C THR A 53 -2.61 -14.32 9.17
N GLY A 54 -2.74 -13.03 9.40
CA GLY A 54 -3.67 -12.47 10.38
C GLY A 54 -3.03 -11.49 11.36
N PRO A 55 -2.19 -11.88 12.36
CA PRO A 55 -1.74 -10.92 13.36
C PRO A 55 -0.67 -9.95 12.85
N ALA A 56 -0.76 -8.69 13.27
CA ALA A 56 0.36 -7.75 13.27
C ALA A 56 1.39 -8.19 14.32
N LEU A 57 2.64 -7.80 14.14
CA LEU A 57 3.75 -8.17 15.01
C LEU A 57 4.33 -6.93 15.68
N LEU A 58 4.31 -6.91 17.02
CA LEU A 58 4.95 -5.88 17.83
C LEU A 58 6.25 -6.42 18.42
N PHE A 59 7.37 -5.84 18.05
CA PHE A 59 8.70 -6.15 18.57
C PHE A 59 9.03 -5.14 19.68
N ASN A 60 9.04 -5.61 20.92
CA ASN A 60 9.25 -4.76 22.10
C ASN A 60 10.70 -4.32 22.30
N SER A 61 11.66 -5.00 21.69
CA SER A 61 13.10 -4.72 21.87
C SER A 61 13.84 -4.93 20.55
N ILE A 62 14.61 -3.92 20.16
CA ILE A 62 15.46 -3.91 18.98
C ILE A 62 16.93 -3.93 19.42
N LYS A 63 17.70 -4.93 18.98
CA LYS A 63 19.13 -5.04 19.30
C LYS A 63 19.88 -3.78 18.83
N GLY A 64 20.63 -3.17 19.72
CA GLY A 64 21.45 -1.97 19.43
C GLY A 64 20.66 -0.64 19.47
N TYR A 65 19.34 -0.66 19.67
CA TYR A 65 18.49 0.54 19.66
C TYR A 65 17.56 0.59 20.89
N PRO A 66 18.11 0.85 22.09
CA PRO A 66 17.33 0.91 23.31
C PRO A 66 16.28 2.03 23.22
N GLY A 67 15.08 1.75 23.71
CA GLY A 67 13.94 2.67 23.68
C GLY A 67 13.12 2.64 22.39
N PHE A 68 13.61 2.04 21.31
CA PHE A 68 12.83 1.82 20.09
C PHE A 68 12.08 0.48 20.13
N ARG A 69 10.87 0.49 19.59
CA ARG A 69 10.06 -0.69 19.28
C ARG A 69 9.73 -0.69 17.80
N ALA A 70 9.40 -1.85 17.26
CA ALA A 70 8.99 -1.94 15.87
C ALA A 70 7.65 -2.66 15.72
N VAL A 71 6.92 -2.33 14.66
CA VAL A 71 5.68 -3.04 14.28
C VAL A 71 5.73 -3.36 12.79
N ALA A 72 5.18 -4.52 12.42
CA ALA A 72 5.06 -4.96 11.04
C ALA A 72 3.70 -5.63 10.81
N ASN A 73 3.31 -5.76 9.54
CA ASN A 73 2.06 -6.41 9.12
C ASN A 73 0.81 -5.72 9.68
N ILE A 74 0.82 -4.39 9.77
CA ILE A 74 -0.31 -3.60 10.30
C ILE A 74 -1.43 -3.41 9.28
N LEU A 75 -1.17 -3.64 7.98
CA LEU A 75 -2.13 -3.50 6.88
C LEU A 75 -2.12 -4.70 5.91
N ASP A 76 -1.59 -5.85 6.32
CA ASP A 76 -1.41 -7.02 5.43
C ASP A 76 -2.67 -7.85 5.18
N THR A 77 -3.83 -7.44 5.74
CA THR A 77 -5.14 -8.08 5.52
C THR A 77 -6.26 -7.05 5.34
N ARG A 78 -7.36 -7.46 4.67
CA ARG A 78 -8.54 -6.60 4.47
C ARG A 78 -9.20 -6.19 5.78
N VAL A 79 -9.20 -7.07 6.77
CA VAL A 79 -9.74 -6.74 8.11
C VAL A 79 -8.99 -5.56 8.73
N LYS A 80 -7.65 -5.56 8.65
CA LYS A 80 -6.83 -4.46 9.18
C LYS A 80 -6.99 -3.18 8.35
N LEU A 81 -7.14 -3.29 7.02
CA LEU A 81 -7.44 -2.15 6.16
C LEU A 81 -8.80 -1.52 6.54
N MET A 82 -9.85 -2.32 6.68
CA MET A 82 -11.17 -1.83 7.10
C MET A 82 -11.10 -1.20 8.50
N ARG A 83 -10.35 -1.81 9.41
CA ARG A 83 -10.12 -1.24 10.75
C ARG A 83 -9.39 0.10 10.70
N ALA A 84 -8.36 0.23 9.84
CA ALA A 84 -7.61 1.48 9.65
C ALA A 84 -8.47 2.61 9.10
N LEU A 85 -9.44 2.27 8.25
CA LEU A 85 -10.37 3.23 7.65
C LEU A 85 -11.66 3.42 8.46
N ASP A 86 -11.88 2.64 9.53
CA ASP A 86 -13.10 2.64 10.34
C ASP A 86 -14.36 2.45 9.48
N VAL A 87 -14.38 1.35 8.72
CA VAL A 87 -15.48 0.97 7.83
C VAL A 87 -15.89 -0.49 8.04
N GLY A 88 -17.12 -0.82 7.67
CA GLY A 88 -17.70 -2.16 7.84
C GLY A 88 -17.54 -3.08 6.63
N SER A 89 -17.15 -2.55 5.46
CA SER A 89 -17.00 -3.33 4.23
C SER A 89 -15.90 -2.75 3.32
N ILE A 90 -15.45 -3.54 2.37
CA ILE A 90 -14.48 -3.08 1.35
C ILE A 90 -15.12 -2.05 0.41
N GLU A 91 -16.40 -2.18 0.11
CA GLU A 91 -17.11 -1.19 -0.69
C GLU A 91 -17.17 0.18 0.03
N GLU A 92 -17.49 0.19 1.33
CA GLU A 92 -17.39 1.41 2.15
C GLU A 92 -15.96 2.01 2.12
N ALA A 93 -14.92 1.16 2.14
CA ALA A 93 -13.54 1.63 2.02
C ALA A 93 -13.24 2.29 0.67
N TYR A 94 -13.78 1.71 -0.43
CA TYR A 94 -13.65 2.30 -1.77
C TYR A 94 -14.34 3.66 -1.86
N VAL A 95 -15.59 3.74 -1.41
CA VAL A 95 -16.36 5.00 -1.39
C VAL A 95 -15.66 6.04 -0.54
N LYS A 96 -15.19 5.67 0.66
CA LYS A 96 -14.47 6.60 1.58
C LYS A 96 -13.24 7.22 0.94
N LEU A 97 -12.44 6.44 0.20
CA LEU A 97 -11.25 6.97 -0.48
C LEU A 97 -11.64 7.89 -1.64
N LEU A 98 -12.62 7.50 -2.49
CA LEU A 98 -13.11 8.34 -3.59
C LEU A 98 -13.66 9.68 -3.08
N GLU A 99 -14.45 9.66 -2.01
CA GLU A 99 -14.99 10.88 -1.39
C GLU A 99 -13.88 11.76 -0.80
N ALA A 100 -12.85 11.14 -0.21
CA ALA A 100 -11.73 11.88 0.36
C ALA A 100 -10.87 12.56 -0.73
N GLU A 101 -10.65 11.89 -1.87
CA GLU A 101 -9.95 12.48 -3.01
C GLU A 101 -10.78 13.60 -3.69
N ALA A 102 -12.11 13.43 -3.76
CA ALA A 102 -13.01 14.42 -4.35
C ALA A 102 -13.24 15.65 -3.45
N ASN A 103 -13.21 15.46 -2.13
CA ASN A 103 -13.50 16.50 -1.13
C ASN A 103 -12.40 16.55 -0.06
N PRO A 104 -11.14 16.86 -0.41
CA PRO A 104 -10.04 16.91 0.53
C PRO A 104 -10.29 17.97 1.61
N LEU A 105 -9.75 17.77 2.81
CA LEU A 105 -9.89 18.65 3.97
C LEU A 105 -8.51 19.00 4.52
N GLU A 106 -8.11 20.26 4.47
CA GLU A 106 -6.81 20.68 4.97
C GLU A 106 -6.65 20.35 6.47
N PRO A 107 -5.48 19.82 6.88
CA PRO A 107 -5.21 19.53 8.27
C PRO A 107 -5.05 20.81 9.10
N SER A 108 -5.34 20.71 10.40
CA SER A 108 -5.12 21.83 11.32
C SER A 108 -3.63 21.99 11.66
N GLU A 109 -3.10 23.21 11.53
CA GLU A 109 -1.73 23.50 11.94
C GLU A 109 -1.68 23.88 13.43
N VAL A 110 -0.72 23.29 14.16
CA VAL A 110 -0.50 23.52 15.59
C VAL A 110 0.97 23.89 15.84
N ASN A 111 1.24 24.61 16.93
CA ASN A 111 2.60 25.03 17.26
C ASN A 111 3.36 23.97 18.08
N ASP A 112 2.64 23.14 18.82
CA ASP A 112 3.23 22.16 19.75
C ASP A 112 3.24 20.77 19.12
N THR A 113 4.33 20.05 19.35
CA THR A 113 4.50 18.64 18.95
C THR A 113 5.09 17.84 20.11
N PRO A 114 4.67 16.58 20.32
CA PRO A 114 5.30 15.69 21.30
C PRO A 114 6.69 15.19 20.85
N LEU A 115 7.08 15.49 19.62
CA LEU A 115 8.34 15.04 19.07
C LEU A 115 9.51 15.84 19.63
N VAL A 116 10.58 15.15 20.04
CA VAL A 116 11.81 15.74 20.57
C VAL A 116 12.87 15.78 19.47
N LYS A 117 13.42 16.96 19.24
CA LYS A 117 14.53 17.13 18.28
C LYS A 117 15.78 16.50 18.84
N LEU A 118 16.41 15.60 18.06
CA LEU A 118 17.71 15.02 18.45
C LEU A 118 18.84 16.06 18.37
N PRO A 119 19.84 15.98 19.26
CA PRO A 119 20.93 16.95 19.29
C PRO A 119 21.84 16.86 18.06
N GLN A 120 21.88 15.72 17.40
CA GLN A 120 22.71 15.46 16.22
C GLN A 120 21.93 14.68 15.17
N VAL A 121 22.26 14.91 13.91
CA VAL A 121 21.76 14.12 12.78
C VAL A 121 22.71 12.95 12.53
N ASP A 122 22.28 11.76 12.92
CA ASP A 122 22.98 10.51 12.58
C ASP A 122 21.93 9.39 12.35
N LEU A 123 21.72 9.06 11.09
CA LEU A 123 20.76 8.02 10.68
C LEU A 123 21.09 6.63 11.24
N ARG A 124 22.33 6.39 11.63
CA ARG A 124 22.78 5.13 12.23
C ARG A 124 22.27 4.94 13.66
N THR A 125 21.76 6.00 14.28
CA THR A 125 21.09 5.94 15.60
C THR A 125 19.62 5.52 15.50
N LEU A 126 19.09 5.42 14.28
CA LEU A 126 17.72 4.97 14.01
C LEU A 126 17.72 3.49 13.57
N PRO A 127 16.76 2.68 13.99
CA PRO A 127 16.67 1.27 13.64
C PRO A 127 16.15 1.06 12.21
N ILE A 128 16.83 1.64 11.20
CA ILE A 128 16.45 1.50 9.80
C ILE A 128 16.78 0.08 9.34
N PRO A 129 15.81 -0.70 8.83
CA PRO A 129 16.01 -2.09 8.48
C PRO A 129 16.92 -2.29 7.26
N ARG A 130 17.60 -3.45 7.21
CA ARG A 130 18.10 -4.07 5.99
C ARG A 130 17.30 -5.33 5.74
N PHE A 131 16.70 -5.44 4.54
CA PHE A 131 15.73 -6.48 4.24
C PHE A 131 16.32 -7.67 3.49
N PHE A 132 17.14 -7.41 2.46
CA PHE A 132 17.61 -8.43 1.52
C PHE A 132 19.15 -8.38 1.34
N GLU A 133 19.74 -9.54 1.03
CA GLU A 133 21.19 -9.72 1.00
C GLU A 133 21.91 -8.79 0.03
N ARG A 134 21.30 -8.54 -1.17
CA ARG A 134 21.94 -7.73 -2.22
C ARG A 134 21.71 -6.24 -2.08
N GLU A 135 20.89 -5.80 -1.13
CA GLU A 135 20.70 -4.38 -0.87
C GLU A 135 22.01 -3.71 -0.41
N PRO A 136 22.32 -2.51 -0.89
CA PRO A 136 23.62 -1.86 -0.59
C PRO A 136 23.75 -1.42 0.86
N GLY A 137 22.63 -1.30 1.59
CA GLY A 137 22.61 -0.88 3.00
C GLY A 137 21.21 -0.86 3.59
N PRO A 138 21.05 -0.31 4.81
CA PRO A 138 19.74 -0.11 5.43
C PRO A 138 18.84 0.75 4.54
N CYS A 139 17.58 0.36 4.40
CA CYS A 139 16.61 1.01 3.53
C CYS A 139 15.30 1.29 4.28
N LEU A 140 14.87 2.54 4.29
CA LEU A 140 13.59 2.95 4.83
C LEU A 140 12.52 2.81 3.73
N THR A 141 11.74 1.73 3.79
CA THR A 141 10.69 1.39 2.82
C THR A 141 9.32 1.91 3.24
N SER A 142 9.11 2.13 4.54
CA SER A 142 7.86 2.63 5.14
C SER A 142 7.84 4.14 5.36
N GLY A 143 8.85 4.87 4.87
CA GLY A 143 8.92 6.32 4.95
C GLY A 143 7.97 6.99 3.96
N VAL A 144 7.13 7.89 4.46
CA VAL A 144 6.34 8.81 3.61
C VAL A 144 7.11 10.11 3.48
N VAL A 145 7.41 10.50 2.25
CA VAL A 145 8.11 11.76 1.95
C VAL A 145 7.08 12.84 1.62
N LEU A 146 7.11 13.91 2.41
CA LEU A 146 6.35 15.14 2.18
C LEU A 146 7.24 16.09 1.42
N GLY A 147 6.90 16.45 0.18
CA GLY A 147 7.69 17.37 -0.64
C GLY A 147 6.94 18.69 -0.85
N LEU A 148 7.65 19.80 -0.60
CA LEU A 148 7.09 21.15 -0.74
C LEU A 148 7.40 21.74 -2.12
N GLY A 149 6.33 22.04 -2.84
CA GLY A 149 6.31 22.85 -4.05
C GLY A 149 5.24 23.91 -3.94
N ASP A 150 4.45 24.10 -4.99
CA ASP A 150 3.26 24.97 -4.94
C ASP A 150 2.16 24.39 -4.02
N TYR A 151 2.25 23.11 -3.71
CA TYR A 151 1.47 22.40 -2.70
C TYR A 151 2.36 21.32 -2.02
N VAL A 152 1.86 20.66 -0.96
CA VAL A 152 2.56 19.57 -0.29
C VAL A 152 2.09 18.24 -0.85
N ASN A 153 3.00 17.50 -1.52
CA ASN A 153 2.78 16.13 -1.91
C ASN A 153 3.25 15.18 -0.80
N ALA A 154 2.52 14.13 -0.52
CA ALA A 154 2.93 13.06 0.39
C ALA A 154 2.91 11.71 -0.33
N SER A 155 4.05 11.02 -0.41
CA SER A 155 4.16 9.77 -1.14
C SER A 155 5.23 8.83 -0.58
N PHE A 156 5.05 7.52 -0.80
CA PHE A 156 6.06 6.52 -0.43
C PHE A 156 7.26 6.57 -1.38
N HIS A 157 8.43 6.59 -0.78
CA HIS A 157 9.70 6.45 -1.49
C HIS A 157 10.65 5.57 -0.68
N ARG A 158 11.33 4.63 -1.34
CA ARG A 158 12.43 3.91 -0.68
C ARG A 158 13.64 4.83 -0.56
N LEU A 159 14.24 4.85 0.61
CA LEU A 159 15.32 5.71 1.01
C LEU A 159 16.46 4.85 1.53
N THR A 160 17.52 4.66 0.74
CA THR A 160 18.69 3.87 1.15
C THR A 160 19.72 4.77 1.82
N VAL A 161 20.16 4.38 3.01
CA VAL A 161 21.19 5.12 3.76
C VAL A 161 22.52 5.02 3.03
N ILE A 162 23.14 6.16 2.74
CA ILE A 162 24.45 6.25 2.07
C ILE A 162 25.50 6.96 2.93
N ASP A 163 25.08 7.73 3.94
CA ASP A 163 25.96 8.42 4.88
C ASP A 163 25.21 8.66 6.20
N LYS A 164 25.89 9.16 7.24
CA LYS A 164 25.29 9.49 8.55
C LYS A 164 24.07 10.42 8.47
N ASP A 165 23.98 11.25 7.43
CA ASP A 165 22.96 12.26 7.27
C ASP A 165 22.37 12.30 5.84
N LYS A 166 22.59 11.25 5.05
CA LYS A 166 22.14 11.20 3.66
C LYS A 166 21.48 9.87 3.30
N PHE A 167 20.44 10.01 2.50
CA PHE A 167 19.85 8.90 1.75
C PHE A 167 20.03 9.13 0.24
N VAL A 168 20.01 8.05 -0.53
CA VAL A 168 19.58 8.11 -1.93
C VAL A 168 18.11 7.76 -1.99
N ILE A 169 17.31 8.56 -2.74
CA ILE A 169 15.86 8.41 -2.84
C ILE A 169 15.45 7.91 -4.22
N ARG A 170 14.61 6.88 -4.29
CA ARG A 170 14.02 6.43 -5.57
C ARG A 170 12.89 7.37 -5.99
N LEU A 171 13.14 8.24 -6.96
CA LEU A 171 12.12 9.10 -7.59
C LEU A 171 11.66 8.51 -8.92
N VAL A 172 10.37 8.20 -9.02
CA VAL A 172 9.72 7.84 -10.28
C VAL A 172 8.97 9.05 -10.86
N PRO A 173 8.77 9.16 -12.20
CA PRO A 173 8.11 10.30 -12.83
C PRO A 173 6.63 10.46 -12.41
N ARG A 174 6.40 11.00 -11.21
CA ARG A 174 5.11 11.33 -10.60
C ARG A 174 5.20 12.68 -9.89
N HIS A 175 4.30 12.97 -8.95
CA HIS A 175 4.13 14.28 -8.31
C HIS A 175 5.42 14.80 -7.66
N LEU A 176 6.06 14.04 -6.75
CA LEU A 176 7.29 14.48 -6.11
C LEU A 176 8.44 14.70 -7.10
N TYR A 177 8.56 13.86 -8.15
CA TYR A 177 9.54 14.05 -9.21
C TYR A 177 9.30 15.35 -9.98
N ARG A 178 8.04 15.70 -10.25
CA ARG A 178 7.68 16.96 -10.89
C ARG A 178 8.04 18.14 -9.99
N ILE A 179 7.66 18.12 -8.71
CA ILE A 179 8.02 19.15 -7.72
C ILE A 179 9.55 19.33 -7.63
N PHE A 180 10.29 18.22 -7.59
CA PHE A 180 11.75 18.25 -7.59
C PHE A 180 12.31 18.96 -8.82
N ASN A 181 11.84 18.64 -10.02
CA ASN A 181 12.33 19.27 -11.25
C ASN A 181 11.92 20.76 -11.34
N GLU A 182 10.74 21.14 -10.87
CA GLU A 182 10.29 22.52 -10.82
C GLU A 182 11.17 23.35 -9.86
N ASN A 183 11.51 22.84 -8.68
CA ASN A 183 12.41 23.48 -7.74
C ASN A 183 13.84 23.54 -8.29
N ARG A 184 14.33 22.44 -8.88
CA ARG A 184 15.64 22.37 -9.54
C ARG A 184 15.79 23.40 -10.66
N ALA A 185 14.76 23.59 -11.48
CA ALA A 185 14.75 24.59 -12.54
C ALA A 185 14.80 26.04 -12.01
N LYS A 186 14.26 26.28 -10.79
CA LYS A 186 14.38 27.54 -10.05
C LYS A 186 15.72 27.70 -9.33
N GLY A 187 16.62 26.70 -9.39
CA GLY A 187 17.92 26.69 -8.73
C GLY A 187 17.87 26.33 -7.24
N HIS A 188 16.80 25.73 -6.75
CA HIS A 188 16.58 25.38 -5.35
C HIS A 188 16.62 23.88 -5.10
N ASP A 189 17.13 23.48 -3.93
CA ASP A 189 16.90 22.16 -3.37
C ASP A 189 15.44 22.03 -2.96
N THR A 190 14.88 20.80 -3.00
CA THR A 190 13.47 20.60 -2.65
C THR A 190 13.32 20.33 -1.16
N PRO A 191 12.64 21.20 -0.40
CA PRO A 191 12.35 20.96 1.01
C PRO A 191 11.47 19.72 1.20
N ILE A 192 11.87 18.83 2.10
CA ILE A 192 11.09 17.62 2.42
C ILE A 192 11.01 17.37 3.93
N ALA A 193 10.00 16.60 4.30
CA ALA A 193 9.95 15.84 5.55
C ALA A 193 9.80 14.35 5.24
N ILE A 194 10.48 13.50 6.00
CA ILE A 194 10.27 12.04 5.95
C ILE A 194 9.54 11.65 7.22
N VAL A 195 8.33 11.12 7.08
CA VAL A 195 7.48 10.65 8.17
C VAL A 195 7.62 9.13 8.27
N TRP A 196 8.03 8.65 9.45
CA TRP A 196 8.19 7.23 9.70
C TRP A 196 7.40 6.79 10.94
N GLY A 197 6.47 5.87 10.76
CA GLY A 197 5.53 5.45 11.78
C GLY A 197 4.39 6.47 11.97
N ALA A 198 3.31 6.26 11.23
CA ALA A 198 2.09 7.07 11.30
C ALA A 198 0.85 6.16 11.26
N HIS A 199 -0.33 6.72 11.55
CA HIS A 199 -1.59 5.98 11.48
C HIS A 199 -1.80 5.39 10.07
N PRO A 200 -2.25 4.13 9.92
CA PRO A 200 -2.41 3.50 8.61
C PRO A 200 -3.34 4.22 7.64
N ALA A 201 -4.34 4.96 8.10
CA ALA A 201 -5.17 5.81 7.24
C ALA A 201 -4.35 6.92 6.54
N PHE A 202 -3.35 7.50 7.22
CA PHE A 202 -2.39 8.41 6.62
C PHE A 202 -1.51 7.69 5.58
N LEU A 203 -1.07 6.46 5.87
CA LEU A 203 -0.27 5.65 4.95
C LEU A 203 -1.06 5.32 3.67
N LEU A 204 -2.35 4.97 3.80
CA LEU A 204 -3.24 4.69 2.66
C LEU A 204 -3.47 5.94 1.79
N ALA A 205 -3.64 7.11 2.40
CA ALA A 205 -3.74 8.38 1.68
C ALA A 205 -2.43 8.73 0.96
N ALA A 206 -1.27 8.56 1.61
CA ALA A 206 0.04 8.80 1.01
C ALA A 206 0.38 7.81 -0.13
N ALA A 207 -0.24 6.62 -0.14
CA ALA A 207 -0.15 5.65 -1.21
C ALA A 207 -1.13 5.92 -2.36
N SER A 208 -2.13 6.78 -2.17
CA SER A 208 -3.07 7.19 -3.21
C SER A 208 -2.40 8.13 -4.23
N SER A 209 -3.09 8.42 -5.30
CA SER A 209 -2.59 9.31 -6.35
C SER A 209 -3.74 10.23 -6.78
N PRO A 210 -4.11 11.20 -5.94
CA PRO A 210 -5.10 12.20 -6.29
C PRO A 210 -4.60 13.07 -7.46
N PRO A 211 -5.44 13.90 -8.09
CA PRO A 211 -5.00 14.81 -9.11
C PRO A 211 -3.86 15.74 -8.66
N TYR A 212 -2.94 16.10 -9.58
CA TYR A 212 -1.86 17.03 -9.27
C TYR A 212 -2.40 18.35 -8.69
N GLY A 213 -1.83 18.80 -7.59
CA GLY A 213 -2.28 19.97 -6.84
C GLY A 213 -3.18 19.65 -5.63
N VAL A 214 -3.69 18.42 -5.53
CA VAL A 214 -4.40 17.92 -4.35
C VAL A 214 -3.41 17.27 -3.40
N SER A 215 -3.32 17.76 -2.16
CA SER A 215 -2.42 17.23 -1.15
C SER A 215 -2.95 15.93 -0.55
N GLU A 216 -2.12 14.89 -0.50
CA GLU A 216 -2.43 13.64 0.19
C GLU A 216 -2.59 13.85 1.72
N LEU A 217 -2.04 14.94 2.28
CA LEU A 217 -2.33 15.34 3.67
C LEU A 217 -3.81 15.72 3.84
N ALA A 218 -4.37 16.45 2.87
CA ALA A 218 -5.78 16.84 2.91
C ALA A 218 -6.71 15.64 2.69
N VAL A 219 -6.30 14.68 1.82
CA VAL A 219 -6.99 13.39 1.65
C VAL A 219 -6.94 12.59 2.96
N ALA A 220 -5.77 12.47 3.59
CA ALA A 220 -5.61 11.79 4.88
C ALA A 220 -6.51 12.42 5.96
N ASN A 221 -6.52 13.74 6.07
CA ASN A 221 -7.36 14.43 7.05
C ASN A 221 -8.85 14.21 6.82
N ARG A 222 -9.30 14.12 5.56
CA ARG A 222 -10.68 13.74 5.24
C ARG A 222 -11.00 12.31 5.69
N ILE A 223 -10.12 11.35 5.39
CA ILE A 223 -10.26 9.95 5.84
C ILE A 223 -10.30 9.87 7.37
N MET A 224 -9.49 10.69 8.05
CA MET A 224 -9.36 10.76 9.51
C MET A 224 -10.40 11.70 10.17
N ASN A 225 -11.48 12.04 9.46
CA ASN A 225 -12.60 12.86 9.95
C ASN A 225 -12.17 14.22 10.56
N GLY A 226 -11.14 14.86 9.99
CA GLY A 226 -10.62 16.16 10.46
C GLY A 226 -9.66 16.08 11.64
N GLY A 227 -9.21 14.88 12.03
CA GLY A 227 -8.34 14.69 13.20
C GLY A 227 -6.84 14.82 12.94
N LEU A 228 -6.41 14.97 11.70
CA LEU A 228 -4.99 15.13 11.37
C LEU A 228 -4.51 16.53 11.74
N ARG A 229 -3.50 16.59 12.62
CA ARG A 229 -2.82 17.82 13.02
C ARG A 229 -1.40 17.82 12.50
N VAL A 230 -0.92 18.96 12.06
CA VAL A 230 0.45 19.14 11.54
C VAL A 230 1.16 20.27 12.26
N PHE A 231 2.48 20.16 12.37
CA PHE A 231 3.37 21.24 12.80
C PHE A 231 4.34 21.61 11.68
N ARG A 232 4.78 22.84 11.64
CA ARG A 232 5.67 23.33 10.58
C ARG A 232 7.13 23.15 10.97
N LEU A 233 7.89 22.46 10.12
CA LEU A 233 9.32 22.29 10.26
C LEU A 233 10.09 23.57 9.89
N GLY A 234 11.37 23.63 10.24
CA GLY A 234 12.24 24.76 9.94
C GLY A 234 12.38 25.06 8.45
N ASN A 235 12.27 24.05 7.58
CA ASN A 235 12.28 24.16 6.13
C ASN A 235 10.90 24.50 5.51
N GLY A 236 9.89 24.73 6.33
CA GLY A 236 8.55 25.10 5.92
C GLY A 236 7.58 23.94 5.59
N VAL A 237 8.04 22.69 5.61
CA VAL A 237 7.18 21.52 5.35
C VAL A 237 6.31 21.24 6.57
N PRO A 238 4.96 21.09 6.43
CA PRO A 238 4.12 20.62 7.52
C PRO A 238 4.25 19.11 7.70
N ALA A 239 4.41 18.64 8.95
CA ALA A 239 4.52 17.22 9.28
C ALA A 239 3.48 16.81 10.34
N PRO A 240 2.93 15.57 10.30
CA PRO A 240 2.00 15.09 11.31
C PRO A 240 2.59 15.10 12.72
N VAL A 241 1.88 15.67 13.70
CA VAL A 241 2.33 15.74 15.10
C VAL A 241 2.34 14.36 15.78
N ASP A 242 1.51 13.45 15.30
CA ASP A 242 1.32 12.11 15.89
C ASP A 242 2.22 11.04 15.24
N ALA A 243 3.17 11.45 14.36
CA ALA A 243 4.18 10.56 13.80
C ALA A 243 5.16 10.06 14.88
N GLU A 244 5.79 8.91 14.65
CA GLU A 244 6.78 8.35 15.57
C GLU A 244 8.18 8.97 15.38
N VAL A 245 8.55 9.17 14.09
CA VAL A 245 9.80 9.84 13.69
C VAL A 245 9.51 10.77 12.52
N VAL A 246 10.05 11.99 12.58
CA VAL A 246 10.05 12.94 11.47
C VAL A 246 11.48 13.39 11.19
N MET A 247 11.91 13.28 9.93
CA MET A 247 13.23 13.78 9.50
C MET A 247 13.02 14.96 8.56
N GLU A 248 13.55 16.12 8.92
CA GLU A 248 13.59 17.32 8.09
C GLU A 248 14.80 17.28 7.16
N GLY A 249 14.64 17.70 5.91
CA GLY A 249 15.74 17.70 4.96
C GLY A 249 15.41 18.29 3.61
N TYR A 250 16.27 18.01 2.65
CA TYR A 250 16.17 18.49 1.28
C TYR A 250 16.59 17.43 0.29
N ILE A 251 15.88 17.32 -0.84
CA ILE A 251 16.39 16.61 -2.02
C ILE A 251 17.32 17.59 -2.73
N LEU A 252 18.62 17.24 -2.79
CA LEU A 252 19.65 18.08 -3.36
C LEU A 252 19.51 18.13 -4.90
N LYS A 253 19.50 19.32 -5.47
CA LYS A 253 19.27 19.55 -6.90
C LYS A 253 20.37 19.02 -7.82
N ASP A 254 21.63 18.95 -7.33
CA ASP A 254 22.82 18.65 -8.13
C ASP A 254 23.58 17.41 -7.61
N ALA A 255 23.05 16.69 -6.61
CA ALA A 255 23.70 15.51 -6.04
C ALA A 255 22.93 14.22 -6.40
N GLU A 256 23.66 13.25 -6.95
CA GLU A 256 23.12 11.94 -7.30
C GLU A 256 24.03 10.83 -6.77
N HIS A 257 23.42 9.68 -6.47
CA HIS A 257 24.10 8.47 -6.03
C HIS A 257 23.46 7.25 -6.72
N ASP A 258 24.18 6.12 -6.76
CA ASP A 258 23.61 4.85 -7.23
C ASP A 258 22.56 4.37 -6.24
N GLU A 259 21.37 4.08 -6.73
CA GLU A 259 20.23 3.55 -5.98
C GLU A 259 19.96 2.11 -6.42
N GLY A 260 19.94 1.19 -5.47
CA GLY A 260 19.76 -0.24 -5.68
C GLY A 260 21.08 -1.04 -5.75
N PRO A 261 20.97 -2.37 -6.01
CA PRO A 261 19.73 -3.10 -6.26
C PRO A 261 18.88 -3.18 -4.98
N CYS A 262 17.60 -2.84 -5.08
CA CYS A 262 16.63 -2.98 -3.99
C CYS A 262 15.43 -3.80 -4.48
N VAL A 263 14.78 -4.51 -3.57
CA VAL A 263 13.59 -5.29 -3.91
C VAL A 263 12.39 -4.36 -4.11
N ASP A 264 11.59 -4.64 -5.12
CA ASP A 264 10.35 -3.92 -5.44
C ASP A 264 9.09 -4.68 -4.96
N VAL A 265 7.91 -4.15 -5.31
CA VAL A 265 6.61 -4.74 -4.93
C VAL A 265 6.39 -6.15 -5.52
N MET A 266 7.10 -6.51 -6.59
CA MET A 266 7.04 -7.86 -7.18
C MET A 266 7.90 -8.88 -6.42
N GLY A 267 8.66 -8.45 -5.40
CA GLY A 267 9.59 -9.31 -4.70
C GLY A 267 10.87 -9.64 -5.50
N THR A 268 11.12 -8.88 -6.55
CA THR A 268 12.32 -9.03 -7.40
C THR A 268 13.26 -7.84 -7.24
N TYR A 269 14.55 -8.04 -7.46
CA TYR A 269 15.51 -6.94 -7.44
C TYR A 269 15.31 -6.02 -8.66
N ASP A 270 15.14 -4.73 -8.39
CA ASP A 270 15.16 -3.67 -9.40
C ASP A 270 16.60 -3.33 -9.80
N THR A 271 16.76 -2.75 -10.99
CA THR A 271 18.08 -2.36 -11.53
C THR A 271 18.66 -1.15 -10.80
N VAL A 272 19.99 -1.07 -10.75
CA VAL A 272 20.71 0.10 -10.23
C VAL A 272 20.52 1.30 -11.16
N ARG A 273 20.23 2.48 -10.57
CA ARG A 273 20.05 3.75 -11.31
C ARG A 273 20.64 4.92 -10.54
N ARG A 274 21.10 5.93 -11.27
CA ARG A 274 21.45 7.22 -10.68
C ARG A 274 20.18 7.91 -10.19
N GLN A 275 20.17 8.30 -8.93
CA GLN A 275 19.01 8.92 -8.27
C GLN A 275 19.45 10.07 -7.35
N PRO A 276 18.57 11.05 -7.08
CA PRO A 276 18.90 12.19 -6.24
C PRO A 276 19.27 11.80 -4.81
N VAL A 277 20.10 12.63 -4.19
CA VAL A 277 20.50 12.51 -2.78
C VAL A 277 19.60 13.37 -1.91
N VAL A 278 19.16 12.82 -0.79
CA VAL A 278 18.49 13.54 0.30
C VAL A 278 19.51 13.84 1.39
N LYS A 279 19.57 15.11 1.83
CA LYS A 279 20.33 15.57 3.01
C LYS A 279 19.35 15.81 4.16
N VAL A 280 19.51 15.08 5.25
CA VAL A 280 18.75 15.30 6.49
C VAL A 280 19.41 16.38 7.32
N THR A 281 18.64 17.34 7.82
CA THR A 281 19.10 18.50 8.60
C THR A 281 18.63 18.48 10.04
N ALA A 282 17.54 17.77 10.35
CA ALA A 282 17.06 17.54 11.71
C ALA A 282 16.29 16.23 11.80
N ILE A 283 16.29 15.63 12.99
CA ILE A 283 15.53 14.41 13.31
C ILE A 283 14.71 14.71 14.56
N TYR A 284 13.43 14.41 14.51
CA TYR A 284 12.47 14.55 15.60
C TYR A 284 11.91 13.17 15.92
N VAL A 285 11.90 12.79 17.20
CA VAL A 285 11.51 11.44 17.64
C VAL A 285 10.51 11.54 18.80
N LYS A 286 9.45 10.76 18.75
CA LYS A 286 8.49 10.61 19.84
C LYS A 286 9.12 9.86 21.02
N PRO A 287 8.81 10.16 22.26
CA PRO A 287 9.23 9.33 23.39
C PRO A 287 8.77 7.87 23.24
N ASN A 288 9.69 6.90 23.38
CA ASN A 288 9.45 5.47 23.18
C ASN A 288 8.84 5.13 21.80
N PRO A 289 9.49 5.49 20.71
CA PRO A 289 8.93 5.44 19.37
C PRO A 289 8.62 4.01 18.92
N LEU A 290 7.55 3.88 18.15
CA LEU A 290 7.11 2.65 17.50
C LEU A 290 7.31 2.76 15.99
N VAL A 291 8.43 2.24 15.47
CA VAL A 291 8.73 2.36 14.04
C VAL A 291 8.02 1.28 13.22
N HIS A 292 7.59 1.65 12.03
CA HIS A 292 6.93 0.72 11.11
C HIS A 292 7.96 0.04 10.20
N VAL A 293 7.94 -1.28 10.13
CA VAL A 293 8.78 -2.11 9.24
C VAL A 293 7.90 -2.67 8.13
N LEU A 294 8.16 -2.24 6.90
CA LEU A 294 7.42 -2.64 5.69
C LEU A 294 8.32 -3.44 4.77
N VAL A 295 8.05 -4.74 4.64
CA VAL A 295 8.81 -5.63 3.75
C VAL A 295 8.28 -5.49 2.32
N ALA A 296 9.15 -5.14 1.37
CA ALA A 296 8.80 -5.06 -0.04
C ALA A 296 8.43 -6.45 -0.60
N GLY A 297 7.41 -6.51 -1.46
CA GLY A 297 6.89 -7.76 -2.04
C GLY A 297 5.92 -8.54 -1.13
N ASP A 298 5.73 -8.14 0.12
CA ASP A 298 4.80 -8.78 1.05
C ASP A 298 3.36 -8.23 0.94
N ALA A 299 2.42 -8.90 1.64
CA ALA A 299 1.00 -8.56 1.58
C ALA A 299 0.70 -7.12 2.00
N GLU A 300 1.43 -6.56 2.98
CA GLU A 300 1.25 -5.19 3.40
C GLU A 300 1.67 -4.19 2.32
N SER A 301 2.83 -4.39 1.70
CA SER A 301 3.28 -3.56 0.58
C SER A 301 2.34 -3.68 -0.63
N SER A 302 1.81 -4.88 -0.90
CA SER A 302 0.83 -5.11 -1.95
C SER A 302 -0.49 -4.36 -1.70
N ILE A 303 -0.99 -4.32 -0.45
CA ILE A 303 -2.20 -3.57 -0.10
C ILE A 303 -1.95 -2.06 -0.22
N LEU A 304 -0.83 -1.54 0.32
CA LEU A 304 -0.51 -0.12 0.21
C LEU A 304 -0.36 0.33 -1.26
N MET A 305 0.32 -0.45 -2.10
CA MET A 305 0.46 -0.14 -3.52
C MET A 305 -0.83 -0.28 -4.31
N GLY A 306 -1.62 -1.32 -4.01
CA GLY A 306 -2.73 -1.75 -4.84
C GLY A 306 -4.09 -1.19 -4.46
N PHE A 307 -4.34 -0.84 -3.19
CA PHE A 307 -5.69 -0.51 -2.74
C PHE A 307 -6.32 0.64 -3.53
N GLU A 308 -5.61 1.75 -3.71
CA GLU A 308 -6.11 2.87 -4.52
C GLU A 308 -6.36 2.46 -5.98
N LYS A 309 -5.57 1.56 -6.52
CA LYS A 309 -5.78 1.04 -7.89
C LYS A 309 -7.01 0.14 -7.98
N GLU A 310 -7.28 -0.66 -6.93
CA GLU A 310 -8.55 -1.39 -6.84
C GLU A 310 -9.75 -0.43 -6.84
N VAL A 311 -9.67 0.66 -6.09
CA VAL A 311 -10.71 1.71 -6.06
C VAL A 311 -10.94 2.31 -7.45
N LYS A 312 -9.88 2.65 -8.18
CA LYS A 312 -9.97 3.18 -9.55
C LYS A 312 -10.56 2.16 -10.53
N ILE A 313 -10.13 0.89 -10.44
CA ILE A 313 -10.69 -0.20 -11.26
C ILE A 313 -12.17 -0.37 -10.93
N TRP A 314 -12.54 -0.46 -9.65
CA TRP A 314 -13.92 -0.60 -9.22
C TRP A 314 -14.79 0.54 -9.75
N ASN A 315 -14.32 1.78 -9.62
CA ASN A 315 -15.05 2.96 -10.12
C ASN A 315 -15.23 2.98 -11.64
N ALA A 316 -14.25 2.48 -12.41
CA ALA A 316 -14.34 2.40 -13.86
C ALA A 316 -15.26 1.25 -14.32
N VAL A 317 -15.14 0.08 -13.68
CA VAL A 317 -15.93 -1.10 -14.03
C VAL A 317 -17.43 -0.91 -13.71
N ARG A 318 -17.76 -0.23 -12.60
CA ARG A 318 -19.17 0.06 -12.25
C ARG A 318 -19.92 0.89 -13.29
N ALA A 319 -19.22 1.56 -14.21
CA ALA A 319 -19.84 2.28 -15.31
C ALA A 319 -20.30 1.37 -16.47
N VAL A 320 -19.82 0.12 -16.51
CA VAL A 320 -20.06 -0.82 -17.63
C VAL A 320 -20.60 -2.19 -17.20
N ALA A 321 -20.57 -2.52 -15.90
CA ALA A 321 -21.06 -3.77 -15.33
C ALA A 321 -21.44 -3.59 -13.84
N ASP A 322 -22.28 -4.47 -13.30
CA ASP A 322 -22.58 -4.52 -11.86
C ASP A 322 -21.43 -5.20 -11.09
N VAL A 323 -20.38 -4.42 -10.80
CA VAL A 323 -19.19 -4.90 -10.10
C VAL A 323 -19.46 -5.14 -8.62
N LYS A 324 -19.07 -6.30 -8.10
CA LYS A 324 -19.23 -6.72 -6.70
C LYS A 324 -17.93 -6.61 -5.90
N ALA A 325 -16.81 -6.99 -6.51
CA ALA A 325 -15.52 -6.89 -5.85
C ALA A 325 -14.38 -6.78 -6.88
N VAL A 326 -13.28 -6.16 -6.47
CA VAL A 326 -12.03 -6.06 -7.23
C VAL A 326 -10.88 -6.44 -6.32
N ARG A 327 -9.93 -7.22 -6.82
CA ARG A 327 -8.67 -7.54 -6.14
C ARG A 327 -7.49 -7.43 -7.07
N LEU A 328 -6.51 -6.68 -6.65
CA LEU A 328 -5.15 -6.84 -7.16
C LEU A 328 -4.50 -7.96 -6.34
N THR A 329 -4.19 -9.06 -6.99
CA THR A 329 -3.79 -10.28 -6.28
C THR A 329 -2.38 -10.16 -5.69
N ARG A 330 -2.15 -10.86 -4.56
CA ARG A 330 -0.83 -10.93 -3.93
C ARG A 330 0.23 -11.52 -4.88
N GLY A 331 -0.11 -12.58 -5.62
CA GLY A 331 0.79 -13.19 -6.61
C GLY A 331 1.16 -12.24 -7.75
N GLY A 332 0.30 -11.26 -8.06
CA GLY A 332 0.58 -10.17 -8.99
C GLY A 332 1.23 -8.94 -8.34
N GLY A 333 1.77 -9.07 -7.12
CA GLY A 333 2.40 -7.98 -6.36
C GLY A 333 1.45 -6.86 -5.97
N GLY A 334 0.13 -7.09 -5.94
CA GLY A 334 -0.86 -6.03 -5.79
C GLY A 334 -0.83 -5.01 -6.94
N TRP A 335 -0.34 -5.39 -8.12
CA TRP A 335 -0.03 -4.44 -9.18
C TRP A 335 -0.33 -4.92 -10.61
N LEU A 336 0.16 -6.12 -10.99
CA LEU A 336 0.11 -6.59 -12.37
C LEU A 336 -1.11 -7.43 -12.71
N HIS A 337 -1.81 -7.98 -11.72
CA HIS A 337 -2.88 -8.94 -11.91
C HIS A 337 -4.11 -8.58 -11.08
N ALA A 338 -5.28 -8.47 -11.74
CA ALA A 338 -6.56 -8.22 -11.10
C ALA A 338 -7.53 -9.38 -11.31
N VAL A 339 -8.35 -9.65 -10.27
CA VAL A 339 -9.57 -10.46 -10.37
C VAL A 339 -10.76 -9.58 -10.02
N ILE A 340 -11.83 -9.65 -10.83
CA ILE A 340 -13.00 -8.80 -10.72
C ILE A 340 -14.25 -9.70 -10.70
N ALA A 341 -15.05 -9.58 -9.65
CA ALA A 341 -16.37 -10.22 -9.59
C ALA A 341 -17.44 -9.25 -10.07
N ILE A 342 -18.26 -9.71 -11.02
CA ILE A 342 -19.41 -8.97 -11.53
C ILE A 342 -20.68 -9.81 -11.42
N ARG A 343 -21.83 -9.16 -11.36
CA ARG A 343 -23.13 -9.81 -11.63
C ARG A 343 -23.50 -9.52 -13.07
N LYS A 344 -23.18 -10.47 -13.96
CA LYS A 344 -23.44 -10.32 -15.39
C LYS A 344 -24.93 -10.34 -15.69
N ALA A 345 -25.42 -9.31 -16.37
CA ALA A 345 -26.80 -9.19 -16.84
C ALA A 345 -26.94 -9.43 -18.35
N VAL A 346 -25.90 -9.10 -19.13
CA VAL A 346 -25.88 -9.21 -20.60
C VAL A 346 -24.56 -9.80 -21.05
N GLU A 347 -24.58 -10.59 -22.14
CA GLU A 347 -23.36 -11.12 -22.75
C GLU A 347 -22.45 -9.98 -23.22
N GLY A 348 -21.13 -10.14 -22.99
CA GLY A 348 -20.10 -9.15 -23.32
C GLY A 348 -19.74 -8.20 -22.16
N GLU A 349 -20.50 -8.15 -21.06
CA GLU A 349 -20.15 -7.31 -19.90
C GLU A 349 -18.80 -7.71 -19.28
N GLY A 350 -18.44 -9.01 -19.28
CA GLY A 350 -17.11 -9.46 -18.82
C GLY A 350 -15.98 -8.82 -19.61
N LYS A 351 -16.10 -8.74 -20.94
CA LYS A 351 -15.11 -8.06 -21.78
C LYS A 351 -15.10 -6.56 -21.59
N ASN A 352 -16.24 -5.92 -21.40
CA ASN A 352 -16.30 -4.49 -21.05
C ASN A 352 -15.60 -4.21 -19.73
N ALA A 353 -15.79 -5.07 -18.73
CA ALA A 353 -15.10 -4.96 -17.43
C ALA A 353 -13.57 -5.12 -17.57
N ILE A 354 -13.10 -6.06 -18.41
CA ILE A 354 -11.67 -6.22 -18.73
C ILE A 354 -11.09 -4.92 -19.31
N LEU A 355 -11.74 -4.35 -20.33
CA LEU A 355 -11.26 -3.13 -21.00
C LEU A 355 -11.26 -1.92 -20.05
N ALA A 356 -12.32 -1.75 -19.25
CA ALA A 356 -12.41 -0.70 -18.26
C ALA A 356 -11.30 -0.80 -17.20
N ALA A 357 -11.02 -2.01 -16.70
CA ALA A 357 -9.97 -2.26 -15.72
C ALA A 357 -8.56 -1.96 -16.27
N LEU A 358 -8.27 -2.43 -17.49
CA LEU A 358 -6.98 -2.19 -18.15
C LEU A 358 -6.74 -0.70 -18.45
N ALA A 359 -7.80 0.07 -18.72
CA ALA A 359 -7.73 1.52 -18.90
C ALA A 359 -7.55 2.26 -17.56
N ALA A 360 -8.25 1.83 -16.49
CA ALA A 360 -8.20 2.46 -15.19
C ALA A 360 -6.84 2.32 -14.50
N HIS A 361 -6.14 1.19 -14.72
CA HIS A 361 -4.81 0.96 -14.18
C HIS A 361 -3.82 0.59 -15.30
N PRO A 362 -3.10 1.56 -15.88
CA PRO A 362 -2.22 1.32 -17.02
C PRO A 362 -1.11 0.31 -16.78
N SER A 363 -0.68 0.10 -15.52
CA SER A 363 0.33 -0.92 -15.17
C SER A 363 -0.23 -2.35 -15.12
N LEU A 364 -1.55 -2.51 -15.11
CA LEU A 364 -2.20 -3.82 -15.07
C LEU A 364 -1.87 -4.62 -16.32
N LYS A 365 -1.50 -5.89 -16.14
CA LYS A 365 -1.08 -6.80 -17.22
C LYS A 365 -2.12 -7.88 -17.48
N HIS A 366 -2.69 -8.46 -16.44
CA HIS A 366 -3.69 -9.51 -16.53
C HIS A 366 -4.96 -9.13 -15.78
N VAL A 367 -6.12 -9.44 -16.36
CA VAL A 367 -7.43 -9.26 -15.74
C VAL A 367 -8.23 -10.54 -15.90
N ILE A 368 -8.77 -11.06 -14.81
CA ILE A 368 -9.74 -12.16 -14.82
C ILE A 368 -11.05 -11.60 -14.31
N VAL A 369 -12.14 -11.82 -15.07
CA VAL A 369 -13.50 -11.46 -14.66
C VAL A 369 -14.27 -12.74 -14.39
N VAL A 370 -14.90 -12.78 -13.22
CA VAL A 370 -15.72 -13.92 -12.75
C VAL A 370 -17.11 -13.45 -12.30
N ASP A 371 -18.04 -14.38 -12.08
CA ASP A 371 -19.34 -14.05 -11.48
C ASP A 371 -19.22 -13.84 -9.96
N ASP A 372 -20.26 -13.26 -9.36
CA ASP A 372 -20.36 -12.94 -7.92
C ASP A 372 -20.53 -14.17 -6.99
N ASP A 373 -20.61 -15.37 -7.55
CA ASP A 373 -20.58 -16.64 -6.81
C ASP A 373 -19.17 -17.19 -6.56
N ILE A 374 -18.14 -16.52 -7.06
CA ILE A 374 -16.71 -16.87 -6.89
C ILE A 374 -16.08 -15.99 -5.83
N ASP A 375 -15.41 -16.60 -4.86
CA ASP A 375 -14.56 -15.87 -3.91
C ASP A 375 -13.26 -15.46 -4.59
N ILE A 376 -13.12 -14.18 -4.91
CA ILE A 376 -11.93 -13.64 -5.58
C ILE A 376 -10.69 -13.53 -4.68
N ASP A 377 -10.83 -13.75 -3.38
CA ASP A 377 -9.72 -13.83 -2.44
C ASP A 377 -9.18 -15.28 -2.32
N ASP A 378 -9.89 -16.28 -2.87
CA ASP A 378 -9.44 -17.67 -2.98
C ASP A 378 -8.96 -18.01 -4.40
N PRO A 379 -7.64 -18.16 -4.62
CA PRO A 379 -7.09 -18.54 -5.93
C PRO A 379 -7.65 -19.85 -6.50
N TYR A 380 -8.02 -20.79 -5.64
CA TYR A 380 -8.62 -22.05 -6.06
C TYR A 380 -10.01 -21.85 -6.67
N GLU A 381 -10.84 -20.95 -6.12
CA GLU A 381 -12.14 -20.59 -6.69
C GLU A 381 -11.98 -19.90 -8.06
N VAL A 382 -11.01 -18.99 -8.16
CA VAL A 382 -10.74 -18.29 -9.42
C VAL A 382 -10.24 -19.24 -10.50
N GLU A 383 -9.31 -20.14 -10.17
CA GLU A 383 -8.79 -21.17 -11.09
C GLU A 383 -9.93 -22.13 -11.55
N TRP A 384 -10.80 -22.51 -10.61
CA TRP A 384 -11.96 -23.34 -10.96
C TRP A 384 -12.90 -22.63 -11.93
N ALA A 385 -13.17 -21.34 -11.75
CA ALA A 385 -14.00 -20.55 -12.68
C ALA A 385 -13.38 -20.51 -14.08
N ILE A 386 -12.06 -20.30 -14.18
CA ILE A 386 -11.33 -20.35 -15.45
C ILE A 386 -11.47 -21.73 -16.10
N ALA A 387 -11.24 -22.81 -15.34
CA ALA A 387 -11.29 -24.17 -15.88
C ALA A 387 -12.67 -24.61 -16.37
N THR A 388 -13.75 -24.06 -15.80
CA THR A 388 -15.12 -24.52 -16.07
C THR A 388 -15.97 -23.57 -16.92
N ARG A 389 -15.61 -22.28 -17.03
CA ARG A 389 -16.43 -21.24 -17.68
C ARG A 389 -15.75 -20.58 -18.88
N PHE A 390 -14.42 -20.58 -18.93
CA PHE A 390 -13.65 -19.89 -19.96
C PHE A 390 -13.42 -20.76 -21.21
N ARG A 391 -13.56 -20.15 -22.37
CA ARG A 391 -13.20 -20.68 -23.70
C ARG A 391 -12.24 -19.72 -24.39
N ALA A 392 -11.03 -20.16 -24.69
CA ALA A 392 -9.98 -19.28 -25.22
C ALA A 392 -10.29 -18.69 -26.61
N ASP A 393 -11.13 -19.36 -27.42
CA ASP A 393 -11.56 -18.89 -28.74
C ASP A 393 -12.58 -17.74 -28.69
N GLU A 394 -13.34 -17.63 -27.61
CA GLU A 394 -14.40 -16.63 -27.45
C GLU A 394 -14.09 -15.62 -26.30
N ASP A 395 -13.50 -16.07 -25.20
CA ASP A 395 -13.47 -15.34 -23.93
C ASP A 395 -12.11 -14.71 -23.60
N LEU A 396 -11.11 -14.89 -24.50
CA LEU A 396 -9.78 -14.32 -24.36
C LEU A 396 -9.72 -12.94 -25.04
N VAL A 397 -9.18 -11.95 -24.31
CA VAL A 397 -8.82 -10.62 -24.84
C VAL A 397 -7.31 -10.46 -24.81
N ILE A 398 -6.68 -10.18 -25.96
CA ILE A 398 -5.25 -9.87 -26.05
C ILE A 398 -5.10 -8.48 -26.66
N ILE A 399 -4.29 -7.62 -26.01
CA ILE A 399 -4.00 -6.28 -26.48
C ILE A 399 -2.47 -6.13 -26.58
N ASN A 400 -1.97 -6.09 -27.80
CA ASN A 400 -0.54 -6.00 -28.10
C ASN A 400 -0.05 -4.55 -28.09
N ASN A 401 1.26 -4.36 -27.85
CA ASN A 401 1.96 -3.08 -27.99
C ASN A 401 1.33 -1.95 -27.17
N VAL A 402 1.00 -2.23 -25.92
CA VAL A 402 0.44 -1.25 -24.98
C VAL A 402 1.42 -0.93 -23.86
N ARG A 403 1.27 0.27 -23.29
CA ARG A 403 2.01 0.66 -22.09
C ARG A 403 1.54 -0.15 -20.89
N GLY A 404 2.48 -0.78 -20.21
CA GLY A 404 2.30 -1.50 -18.95
C GLY A 404 3.18 -0.92 -17.84
N SER A 405 3.76 -1.79 -17.02
CA SER A 405 4.60 -1.42 -15.89
C SER A 405 6.08 -1.60 -16.17
N SER A 406 6.92 -0.67 -15.75
CA SER A 406 8.37 -0.84 -15.68
C SER A 406 8.82 -1.88 -14.64
N LEU A 407 7.92 -2.31 -13.76
CA LEU A 407 8.14 -3.37 -12.77
C LEU A 407 7.84 -4.76 -13.33
N ASP A 408 7.32 -4.87 -14.56
CA ASP A 408 7.11 -6.16 -15.23
C ASP A 408 8.44 -6.69 -15.78
N PRO A 409 9.04 -7.75 -15.21
CA PRO A 409 10.31 -8.30 -15.68
C PRO A 409 10.19 -8.95 -17.07
N ALA A 410 8.98 -9.28 -17.53
CA ALA A 410 8.71 -9.84 -18.84
C ALA A 410 8.33 -8.78 -19.89
N ALA A 411 8.39 -7.48 -19.57
CA ALA A 411 8.17 -6.43 -20.56
C ALA A 411 9.27 -6.46 -21.63
N ILE A 412 8.90 -6.20 -22.91
CA ILE A 412 9.82 -6.17 -24.04
C ILE A 412 10.90 -5.11 -23.80
N ASP A 413 10.49 -3.94 -23.28
CA ASP A 413 11.37 -2.86 -22.84
C ASP A 413 10.82 -2.28 -21.54
N GLN A 414 11.52 -2.56 -20.43
CA GLN A 414 11.14 -2.06 -19.11
C GLN A 414 11.28 -0.53 -18.99
N SER A 415 12.15 0.11 -19.78
CA SER A 415 12.38 1.56 -19.70
C SER A 415 11.14 2.36 -20.10
N ILE A 416 10.38 1.86 -21.08
CA ILE A 416 9.12 2.45 -21.55
C ILE A 416 7.89 1.67 -21.08
N GLY A 417 8.09 0.46 -20.51
CA GLY A 417 7.03 -0.42 -20.05
C GLY A 417 6.16 -0.98 -21.17
N LEU A 418 6.74 -1.22 -22.38
CA LEU A 418 5.99 -1.78 -23.51
C LEU A 418 5.73 -3.28 -23.30
N THR A 419 4.48 -3.70 -23.35
CA THR A 419 4.05 -5.08 -23.06
C THR A 419 2.80 -5.47 -23.87
N THR A 420 2.38 -6.71 -23.69
CA THR A 420 1.07 -7.23 -24.13
C THR A 420 0.21 -7.47 -22.89
N LYS A 421 -1.06 -7.10 -22.96
CA LYS A 421 -2.04 -7.31 -21.88
C LYS A 421 -3.03 -8.42 -22.26
N MET A 422 -3.51 -9.12 -21.24
CA MET A 422 -4.45 -10.22 -21.39
C MET A 422 -5.64 -10.06 -20.43
N GLY A 423 -6.83 -10.34 -20.96
CA GLY A 423 -8.06 -10.48 -20.16
C GLY A 423 -8.70 -11.84 -20.38
N ILE A 424 -9.23 -12.42 -19.33
CA ILE A 424 -9.98 -13.69 -19.30
C ILE A 424 -11.39 -13.39 -18.80
N ASP A 425 -12.41 -13.62 -19.63
CA ASP A 425 -13.80 -13.60 -19.21
C ASP A 425 -14.19 -15.01 -18.77
N ALA A 426 -14.17 -15.27 -17.48
CA ALA A 426 -14.55 -16.53 -16.86
C ALA A 426 -15.94 -16.42 -16.19
N THR A 427 -16.86 -15.65 -16.79
CA THR A 427 -18.25 -15.56 -16.35
C THR A 427 -19.11 -16.64 -17.02
N LYS A 428 -20.22 -17.02 -16.38
CA LYS A 428 -21.16 -18.01 -16.91
C LYS A 428 -21.81 -17.49 -18.19
N PRO A 429 -21.91 -18.30 -19.27
CA PRO A 429 -22.68 -17.93 -20.46
C PRO A 429 -24.18 -17.90 -20.13
N LEU A 430 -24.86 -16.78 -20.40
CA LEU A 430 -26.28 -16.58 -20.05
C LEU A 430 -27.24 -17.42 -20.91
N ASN A 431 -26.80 -17.82 -22.12
CA ASN A 431 -27.58 -18.60 -23.07
C ASN A 431 -27.50 -20.12 -22.86
N ARG A 432 -26.89 -20.59 -21.77
CA ARG A 432 -26.74 -22.00 -21.41
C ARG A 432 -27.39 -22.30 -20.07
N GLU A 433 -27.60 -23.57 -19.79
CA GLU A 433 -28.17 -24.06 -18.52
C GLU A 433 -27.22 -23.70 -17.36
N GLN A 434 -27.61 -22.76 -16.52
CA GLN A 434 -26.76 -22.16 -15.46
C GLN A 434 -26.24 -23.18 -14.44
N TRP A 435 -27.07 -24.19 -14.09
CA TRP A 435 -26.69 -25.23 -13.13
C TRP A 435 -25.42 -26.02 -13.52
N ARG A 436 -25.08 -26.05 -14.83
CA ARG A 436 -23.88 -26.75 -15.33
C ARG A 436 -22.59 -26.03 -14.95
N PHE A 437 -22.66 -24.76 -14.59
CA PHE A 437 -21.55 -23.89 -14.23
C PHE A 437 -21.51 -23.60 -12.73
N GLU A 438 -22.32 -24.29 -11.93
CA GLU A 438 -22.39 -24.15 -10.48
C GLU A 438 -21.68 -25.31 -9.80
N ARG A 439 -21.05 -25.04 -8.65
CA ARG A 439 -20.51 -26.12 -7.82
C ARG A 439 -21.63 -26.96 -7.22
N ALA A 440 -21.52 -28.27 -7.34
CA ALA A 440 -22.36 -29.18 -6.59
C ALA A 440 -22.12 -28.99 -5.10
N ARG A 441 -23.18 -28.80 -4.32
CA ARG A 441 -23.11 -28.62 -2.88
C ARG A 441 -23.54 -29.87 -2.14
N ILE A 442 -22.76 -30.26 -1.11
CA ILE A 442 -23.21 -31.26 -0.14
C ILE A 442 -24.16 -30.57 0.83
N PRO A 443 -25.41 -31.04 0.99
CA PRO A 443 -26.34 -30.42 1.94
C PRO A 443 -25.80 -30.48 3.37
N VAL A 444 -25.76 -29.36 4.05
CA VAL A 444 -25.38 -29.30 5.48
C VAL A 444 -26.55 -29.84 6.31
N ARG A 445 -26.39 -31.05 6.86
CA ARG A 445 -27.39 -31.72 7.71
C ARG A 445 -26.95 -31.88 9.16
N ILE A 446 -25.70 -31.53 9.46
CA ILE A 446 -25.11 -31.64 10.80
C ILE A 446 -24.37 -30.34 11.11
N ASN A 447 -24.17 -30.04 12.39
CA ASN A 447 -23.28 -28.99 12.82
C ASN A 447 -21.83 -29.52 12.72
N ILE A 448 -21.07 -29.06 11.73
CA ILE A 448 -19.70 -29.53 11.48
C ILE A 448 -18.75 -29.21 12.66
N ASP A 449 -19.03 -28.13 13.40
CA ASP A 449 -18.21 -27.71 14.55
C ASP A 449 -18.37 -28.64 15.76
N GLU A 450 -19.38 -29.52 15.76
CA GLU A 450 -19.62 -30.54 16.78
C GLU A 450 -18.94 -31.87 16.44
N VAL A 451 -18.40 -32.00 15.23
CA VAL A 451 -17.70 -33.21 14.78
C VAL A 451 -16.32 -33.27 15.42
N LYS A 452 -16.10 -34.21 16.33
CA LYS A 452 -14.79 -34.46 16.91
C LYS A 452 -13.94 -35.26 15.92
N LEU A 453 -12.82 -34.69 15.51
CA LEU A 453 -11.76 -35.39 14.77
C LEU A 453 -10.72 -35.83 15.79
N GLU A 454 -10.44 -37.12 15.86
CA GLU A 454 -9.40 -37.73 16.71
C GLU A 454 -8.03 -37.72 16.03
#